data_abcf31bfae1a8bd3c6bb946fa545714f
#
_entry.id   abcf31bfae1a8bd3c6bb946fa545714f
#
_cell.length_a   1.000
_cell.length_b   1.000
_cell.length_c   1.000
_cell.angle_alpha   90.00
_cell.angle_beta   90.00
_cell.angle_gamma   90.00
#
_symmetry.space_group_name_H-M   'P 1'
#
loop_
_entity.id
_entity.type
_entity.pdbx_description
1 polymer ?
#
loop_
_entity_poly.entity_id
_entity_poly.type
_entity_poly.pdbx_seq_one_letter_code
_entity_poly.pdbx_strand_id
1 'polypeptide(L)'
;MGLNLFRGMFSSDLSIDLGTANTLIYVRGEGLVLDEPSVVAIAEDPQDGRKKIVAYGSQAKQMLGRTPGNLTTVRPMQDGVIADFKITSMMLKHFIHRVHRRKGFFRPAPRILVCVP
;
A
#
# COMPACT_ATOMS: atom_id res chain seq x y z
N MET A 1 6.80 19.56 3.53
CA MET A 1 6.64 18.12 3.69
C MET A 1 7.95 17.37 3.86
N GLY A 2 9.01 17.71 3.10
CA GLY A 2 10.26 16.99 3.17
C GLY A 2 10.93 16.99 4.55
N LEU A 3 10.88 18.12 5.26
CA LEU A 3 11.51 18.22 6.57
C LEU A 3 10.86 17.33 7.61
N ASN A 4 9.51 17.22 7.58
CA ASN A 4 8.80 16.38 8.51
C ASN A 4 9.03 14.90 8.22
N LEU A 5 9.12 14.54 6.95
CA LEU A 5 9.43 13.18 6.55
C LEU A 5 10.82 12.76 7.02
N PHE A 6 11.81 13.65 6.85
CA PHE A 6 13.17 13.38 7.31
C PHE A 6 13.23 13.16 8.81
N ARG A 7 12.55 14.00 9.59
CA ARG A 7 12.50 13.84 11.04
C ARG A 7 11.88 12.51 11.44
N GLY A 8 10.79 12.10 10.74
CA GLY A 8 10.17 10.81 10.97
C GLY A 8 11.10 9.65 10.66
N MET A 9 11.88 9.75 9.58
CA MET A 9 12.81 8.71 9.20
C MET A 9 13.93 8.49 10.21
N PHE A 10 14.36 9.51 10.91
CA PHE A 10 15.41 9.38 11.94
C PHE A 10 14.91 8.63 13.17
N SER A 11 13.61 8.68 13.46
CA SER A 11 13.03 8.05 14.65
C SER A 11 12.26 6.77 14.34
N SER A 12 11.98 6.48 13.07
CA SER A 12 11.16 5.35 12.66
C SER A 12 11.96 4.36 11.82
N ASP A 13 11.63 3.08 11.95
CA ASP A 13 12.26 2.02 11.16
C ASP A 13 11.73 2.02 9.73
N LEU A 14 10.46 2.28 9.56
CA LEU A 14 9.78 2.40 8.28
C LEU A 14 9.08 3.74 8.19
N SER A 15 9.13 4.35 7.01
CA SER A 15 8.34 5.53 6.69
C SER A 15 7.54 5.25 5.44
N ILE A 16 6.23 5.49 5.50
CA ILE A 16 5.31 5.22 4.41
C ILE A 16 4.72 6.53 3.93
N ASP A 17 4.88 6.82 2.65
CA ASP A 17 4.25 7.97 2.01
C ASP A 17 3.05 7.44 1.24
N LEU A 18 1.86 7.67 1.78
CA LEU A 18 0.61 7.17 1.22
C LEU A 18 0.03 8.21 0.28
N GLY A 19 0.32 8.07 -1.00
CA GLY A 19 -0.12 9.02 -2.02
C GLY A 19 -1.33 8.53 -2.80
N THR A 20 -1.97 9.47 -3.51
CA THR A 20 -3.12 9.16 -4.36
C THR A 20 -2.76 8.21 -5.49
N ALA A 21 -1.63 8.45 -6.14
CA ALA A 21 -1.18 7.63 -7.27
C ALA A 21 -0.32 6.47 -6.82
N ASN A 22 0.64 6.72 -5.93
CA ASN A 22 1.62 5.73 -5.52
C ASN A 22 1.80 5.70 -4.02
N THR A 23 2.14 4.52 -3.50
CA THR A 23 2.55 4.32 -2.12
C THR A 23 4.04 4.04 -2.12
N LEU A 24 4.79 4.79 -1.31
CA LEU A 24 6.24 4.65 -1.19
C LEU A 24 6.58 4.19 0.21
N ILE A 25 7.53 3.27 0.33
CA ILE A 25 8.04 2.83 1.64
C ILE A 25 9.54 3.04 1.67
N TYR A 26 9.99 3.70 2.73
CA TYR A 26 11.40 3.93 3.00
C TYR A 26 11.82 3.14 4.23
N VAL A 27 12.98 2.54 4.17
CA VAL A 27 13.58 1.85 5.31
C VAL A 27 14.76 2.66 5.82
N ARG A 28 14.83 2.84 7.12
CA ARG A 28 15.91 3.58 7.76
C ARG A 28 17.26 3.00 7.36
N GLY A 29 18.12 3.87 6.81
CA GLY A 29 19.45 3.46 6.37
C GLY A 29 19.52 2.89 4.96
N GLU A 30 18.39 2.58 4.34
CA GLU A 30 18.37 1.99 3.00
C GLU A 30 17.68 2.88 1.96
N GLY A 31 16.82 3.79 2.40
CA GLY A 31 16.08 4.66 1.50
C GLY A 31 14.83 4.00 0.95
N LEU A 32 14.46 4.34 -0.28
CA LEU A 32 13.24 3.85 -0.91
C LEU A 32 13.37 2.36 -1.26
N VAL A 33 12.48 1.55 -0.70
CA VAL A 33 12.49 0.10 -0.93
C VAL A 33 11.21 -0.42 -1.59
N LEU A 34 10.17 0.40 -1.63
CA LEU A 34 8.92 0.02 -2.29
C LEU A 34 8.30 1.24 -2.93
N ASP A 35 7.90 1.11 -4.18
CA ASP A 35 7.19 2.12 -4.95
C ASP A 35 6.13 1.38 -5.76
N GLU A 36 4.89 1.45 -5.29
CA GLU A 36 3.79 0.72 -5.90
C GLU A 36 2.59 1.63 -6.12
N PRO A 37 1.84 1.42 -7.20
CA PRO A 37 0.59 2.17 -7.39
C PRO A 37 -0.38 1.92 -6.23
N SER A 38 -1.07 2.98 -5.82
CA SER A 38 -2.09 2.89 -4.76
C SER A 38 -3.39 2.38 -5.36
N VAL A 39 -3.42 1.10 -5.70
CA VAL A 39 -4.58 0.47 -6.33
C VAL A 39 -4.69 -0.99 -5.88
N VAL A 40 -5.91 -1.47 -5.76
CA VAL A 40 -6.20 -2.87 -5.43
C VAL A 40 -7.19 -3.44 -6.43
N ALA A 41 -7.11 -4.74 -6.67
CA ALA A 41 -8.07 -5.45 -7.50
C ALA A 41 -8.94 -6.33 -6.61
N ILE A 42 -10.24 -6.23 -6.78
CA ILE A 42 -11.22 -6.94 -5.98
C ILE A 42 -12.02 -7.88 -6.88
N ALA A 43 -12.09 -9.15 -6.49
CA ALA A 43 -12.93 -10.13 -7.15
C ALA A 43 -14.23 -10.32 -6.38
N GLU A 44 -15.33 -10.38 -7.09
CA GLU A 44 -16.63 -10.67 -6.50
C GLU A 44 -17.06 -12.07 -6.94
N ASP A 45 -17.41 -12.91 -5.96
CA ASP A 45 -17.90 -14.26 -6.24
C ASP A 45 -19.29 -14.14 -6.87
N PRO A 46 -19.49 -14.67 -8.09
CA PRO A 46 -20.79 -14.56 -8.75
C PRO A 46 -21.90 -15.34 -8.03
N GLN A 47 -21.55 -16.31 -7.19
CA GLN A 47 -22.56 -17.13 -6.51
C GLN A 47 -23.04 -16.50 -5.21
N ASP A 48 -22.14 -16.00 -4.36
CA ASP A 48 -22.52 -15.48 -3.04
C ASP A 48 -22.30 -13.99 -2.88
N GLY A 49 -21.75 -13.30 -3.90
CA GLY A 49 -21.52 -11.86 -3.86
C GLY A 49 -20.40 -11.43 -2.96
N ARG A 50 -19.63 -12.36 -2.41
CA ARG A 50 -18.50 -12.01 -1.53
C ARG A 50 -17.39 -11.38 -2.33
N LYS A 51 -16.80 -10.35 -1.73
CA LYS A 51 -15.69 -9.62 -2.34
C LYS A 51 -14.41 -9.94 -1.62
N LYS A 52 -13.34 -10.15 -2.37
CA LYS A 52 -12.01 -10.32 -1.78
C LYS A 52 -10.96 -9.63 -2.64
N ILE A 53 -9.91 -9.14 -1.99
CA ILE A 53 -8.80 -8.52 -2.69
C ILE A 53 -7.91 -9.61 -3.28
N VAL A 54 -7.66 -9.55 -4.57
CA VAL A 54 -6.87 -10.56 -5.29
C VAL A 54 -5.52 -10.05 -5.75
N ALA A 55 -5.33 -8.73 -5.78
CA ALA A 55 -4.04 -8.13 -6.18
C ALA A 55 -3.90 -6.74 -5.58
N TYR A 56 -2.65 -6.32 -5.44
CA TYR A 56 -2.28 -5.01 -4.92
C TYR A 56 -1.22 -4.37 -5.81
N GLY A 57 -1.24 -3.05 -5.90
CA GLY A 57 -0.17 -2.30 -6.54
C GLY A 57 -0.04 -2.61 -8.02
N SER A 58 1.18 -2.90 -8.46
CA SER A 58 1.48 -3.13 -9.88
C SER A 58 0.66 -4.27 -10.47
N GLN A 59 0.45 -5.34 -9.72
CA GLN A 59 -0.36 -6.47 -10.18
C GLN A 59 -1.80 -6.05 -10.43
N ALA A 60 -2.36 -5.25 -9.51
CA ALA A 60 -3.72 -4.74 -9.67
C ALA A 60 -3.80 -3.81 -10.88
N LYS A 61 -2.80 -2.97 -11.08
CA LYS A 61 -2.76 -2.05 -12.21
C LYS A 61 -2.72 -2.79 -13.55
N GLN A 62 -1.99 -3.90 -13.61
CA GLN A 62 -1.93 -4.73 -14.80
C GLN A 62 -3.26 -5.37 -15.16
N MET A 63 -4.15 -5.53 -14.19
CA MET A 63 -5.48 -6.07 -14.41
C MET A 63 -6.45 -5.06 -15.00
N LEU A 64 -6.09 -3.77 -15.01
CA LEU A 64 -6.91 -2.73 -15.64
C LEU A 64 -7.01 -3.01 -17.14
N GLY A 65 -8.23 -3.02 -17.66
CA GLY A 65 -8.47 -3.27 -19.07
C GLY A 65 -8.43 -4.72 -19.49
N ARG A 66 -8.05 -5.64 -18.60
CA ARG A 66 -8.03 -7.08 -18.88
C ARG A 66 -8.91 -7.85 -17.91
N THR A 67 -9.71 -7.14 -17.15
CA THR A 67 -10.46 -7.76 -16.08
C THR A 67 -11.67 -8.53 -16.61
N PRO A 68 -11.87 -9.79 -16.18
CA PRO A 68 -13.17 -10.43 -16.32
C PRO A 68 -14.26 -9.60 -15.64
N GLY A 69 -15.51 -9.86 -16.00
CA GLY A 69 -16.61 -9.04 -15.49
C GLY A 69 -16.78 -9.01 -13.99
N ASN A 70 -16.16 -9.95 -13.26
CA ASN A 70 -16.25 -10.01 -11.80
C ASN A 70 -15.06 -9.36 -11.09
N LEU A 71 -14.13 -8.75 -11.82
CA LEU A 71 -13.00 -8.04 -11.23
C LEU A 71 -13.19 -6.53 -11.34
N THR A 72 -12.87 -5.83 -10.26
CA THR A 72 -12.94 -4.38 -10.20
C THR A 72 -11.65 -3.85 -9.58
N THR A 73 -11.13 -2.76 -10.13
CA THR A 73 -9.98 -2.08 -9.51
C THR A 73 -10.47 -0.86 -8.75
N VAL A 74 -9.89 -0.65 -7.57
CA VAL A 74 -10.27 0.44 -6.67
C VAL A 74 -9.03 1.20 -6.27
N ARG A 75 -9.14 2.53 -6.27
CA ARG A 75 -8.09 3.41 -5.73
C ARG A 75 -8.55 3.86 -4.36
N PRO A 76 -7.94 3.35 -3.29
CA PRO A 76 -8.38 3.68 -1.93
C PRO A 76 -8.05 5.11 -1.51
N MET A 77 -7.14 5.75 -2.23
CA MET A 77 -6.79 7.16 -2.02
C MET A 77 -7.27 7.99 -3.19
N GLN A 78 -8.01 9.06 -2.90
CA GLN A 78 -8.49 9.98 -3.93
C GLN A 78 -8.30 11.41 -3.46
N ASP A 79 -7.72 12.25 -4.32
CA ASP A 79 -7.54 13.69 -4.06
C ASP A 79 -6.83 13.95 -2.74
N GLY A 80 -5.84 13.11 -2.40
CA GLY A 80 -5.06 13.28 -1.19
C GLY A 80 -5.73 12.82 0.09
N VAL A 81 -6.89 12.18 0.00
CA VAL A 81 -7.61 11.69 1.18
C VAL A 81 -7.90 10.20 1.05
N ILE A 82 -8.06 9.54 2.19
CA ILE A 82 -8.42 8.13 2.24
C ILE A 82 -9.91 8.01 1.90
N ALA A 83 -10.20 7.43 0.74
CA ALA A 83 -11.57 7.22 0.29
C ALA A 83 -12.18 5.94 0.88
N ASP A 84 -11.35 4.93 1.10
CA ASP A 84 -11.77 3.66 1.71
C ASP A 84 -10.74 3.24 2.74
N PHE A 85 -11.10 3.36 4.00
CA PHE A 85 -10.18 3.12 5.10
C PHE A 85 -9.80 1.65 5.24
N LYS A 86 -10.78 0.75 5.07
CA LYS A 86 -10.55 -0.68 5.20
C LYS A 86 -9.61 -1.20 4.11
N ILE A 87 -9.86 -0.82 2.87
CA ILE A 87 -9.02 -1.24 1.74
C ILE A 87 -7.63 -0.64 1.87
N THR A 88 -7.53 0.62 2.29
CA THR A 88 -6.23 1.26 2.53
C THR A 88 -5.43 0.50 3.57
N SER A 89 -6.07 0.10 4.68
CA SER A 89 -5.41 -0.66 5.74
C SER A 89 -4.90 -2.00 5.21
N MET A 90 -5.69 -2.71 4.44
CA MET A 90 -5.28 -3.99 3.87
C MET A 90 -4.13 -3.84 2.89
N MET A 91 -4.17 -2.81 2.06
CA MET A 91 -3.10 -2.50 1.13
C MET A 91 -1.79 -2.21 1.87
N LEU A 92 -1.85 -1.37 2.89
CA LEU A 92 -0.66 -1.04 3.70
C LEU A 92 -0.08 -2.27 4.37
N LYS A 93 -0.92 -3.12 4.95
CA LYS A 93 -0.46 -4.36 5.58
C LYS A 93 0.24 -5.25 4.58
N HIS A 94 -0.28 -5.37 3.38
CA HIS A 94 0.33 -6.17 2.33
C HIS A 94 1.72 -5.63 1.96
N PHE A 95 1.84 -4.33 1.74
CA PHE A 95 3.11 -3.72 1.36
C PHE A 95 4.14 -3.79 2.48
N ILE A 96 3.72 -3.56 3.72
CA ILE A 96 4.61 -3.65 4.89
C ILE A 96 5.12 -5.08 5.05
N HIS A 97 4.24 -6.06 4.91
CA HIS A 97 4.61 -7.46 5.01
C HIS A 97 5.61 -7.86 3.93
N ARG A 98 5.41 -7.37 2.72
CA ARG A 98 6.32 -7.62 1.60
C ARG A 98 7.71 -7.06 1.86
N VAL A 99 7.79 -5.85 2.41
CA VAL A 99 9.07 -5.24 2.77
C VAL A 99 9.75 -6.05 3.89
N HIS A 100 9.00 -6.48 4.89
CA HIS A 100 9.50 -7.31 5.99
C HIS A 100 10.15 -8.59 5.47
N ARG A 101 9.47 -9.31 4.60
CA ARG A 101 10.00 -10.57 4.07
C ARG A 101 11.27 -10.36 3.25
N ARG A 102 11.32 -9.30 2.45
CA ARG A 102 12.47 -9.03 1.58
C ARG A 102 13.69 -8.58 2.34
N LYS A 103 13.51 -7.83 3.42
CA LYS A 103 14.59 -7.18 4.13
C LYS A 103 15.06 -7.93 5.37
N GLY A 104 14.35 -8.97 5.77
CA GLY A 104 14.75 -9.76 6.93
C GLY A 104 14.77 -8.99 8.21
N PHE A 105 13.73 -8.21 8.47
CA PHE A 105 13.62 -7.46 9.73
C PHE A 105 13.53 -8.43 10.89
N PHE A 106 14.40 -8.20 11.89
CA PHE A 106 14.43 -9.05 13.08
C PHE A 106 13.56 -8.50 14.22
N ARG A 107 13.13 -7.25 14.11
CA ARG A 107 12.27 -6.66 15.13
C ARG A 107 10.84 -7.14 14.94
N PRO A 108 10.20 -7.69 15.99
CA PRO A 108 8.82 -8.14 15.89
C PRO A 108 7.83 -6.99 15.69
N ALA A 109 8.18 -5.77 16.14
CA ALA A 109 7.31 -4.61 16.03
C ALA A 109 8.13 -3.39 15.60
N PRO A 110 8.36 -3.18 14.30
CA PRO A 110 9.10 -2.00 13.85
C PRO A 110 8.29 -0.74 14.08
N ARG A 111 9.00 0.36 14.29
CA ARG A 111 8.36 1.67 14.40
C ARG A 111 8.01 2.15 12.99
N ILE A 112 6.75 2.53 12.80
CA ILE A 112 6.24 2.90 11.49
C ILE A 112 5.66 4.31 11.53
N LEU A 113 6.11 5.15 10.61
CA LEU A 113 5.56 6.48 10.39
C LEU A 113 4.79 6.45 9.07
N VAL A 114 3.51 6.84 9.11
CA VAL A 114 2.68 6.92 7.91
C VAL A 114 2.38 8.38 7.63
N CYS A 115 2.74 8.83 6.43
CA CYS A 115 2.46 10.19 5.97
C CYS A 115 1.32 10.15 4.97
N VAL A 116 0.32 11.01 5.19
CA VAL A 116 -0.83 11.18 4.29
C VAL A 116 -0.74 12.56 3.66
N PRO A 117 -1.06 12.71 2.38
CA PRO A 117 -0.99 14.01 1.71
C PRO A 117 -1.82 15.08 2.37
#